data_22b7184a7c7a2b9f4bee573bb7ff1209
#
_entry.id   22b7184a7c7a2b9f4bee573bb7ff1209
#
_cell.length_a   1.000
_cell.length_b   1.000
_cell.length_c   1.000
_cell.angle_alpha   90.00
_cell.angle_beta   90.00
_cell.angle_gamma   90.00
#
_symmetry.space_group_name_H-M   'P 1'
#
loop_
_entity.id
_entity.type
_entity.pdbx_description
1 polymer ?
#
loop_
_entity_poly.entity_id
_entity_poly.type
_entity_poly.pdbx_seq_one_letter_code
_entity_poly.pdbx_strand_id
1 'polypeptide(L)'
;MKADVLLGLQWGDEGKGKIVDVLTPEYDVIARFQGGPNAGHTLEFNNIKHVLHTIPSGIFRENKINIIGNGVVIDPIVFKKEIESLSKIGVDISKNLFVSKKAHLILPTHRILDAASEQLKGETKIGSTLKGIGPTYKDKIGREGLRVGDLIH
;
A
#
# COMPACT_ATOMS: atom_id res chain seq x y z
N MET A 1 -7.43 24.06 6.77
CA MET A 1 -6.80 22.81 6.35
C MET A 1 -7.52 22.34 5.09
N LYS A 2 -6.80 22.10 3.97
CA LYS A 2 -7.38 21.65 2.71
C LYS A 2 -6.94 20.20 2.49
N ALA A 3 -7.83 19.34 2.07
CA ALA A 3 -7.54 17.96 1.68
C ALA A 3 -7.94 17.77 0.21
N ASP A 4 -6.99 17.34 -0.62
CA ASP A 4 -7.24 16.99 -2.00
C ASP A 4 -7.17 15.47 -2.14
N VAL A 5 -8.04 14.89 -2.97
CA VAL A 5 -8.12 13.44 -3.16
C VAL A 5 -7.80 13.10 -4.60
N LEU A 6 -6.73 12.32 -4.80
CA LEU A 6 -6.36 11.80 -6.12
C LEU A 6 -6.97 10.40 -6.31
N LEU A 7 -7.81 10.27 -7.31
CA LEU A 7 -8.47 9.01 -7.67
C LEU A 7 -8.04 8.54 -9.06
N GLY A 8 -7.94 7.22 -9.23
CA GLY A 8 -7.91 6.59 -10.54
C GLY A 8 -9.32 6.11 -10.89
N LEU A 9 -9.77 6.36 -12.12
CA LEU A 9 -11.14 6.09 -12.56
C LEU A 9 -11.24 4.92 -13.56
N GLN A 10 -10.16 4.14 -13.73
CA GLN A 10 -10.13 3.04 -14.69
C GLN A 10 -9.57 1.75 -14.07
N TRP A 11 -8.47 1.25 -14.62
CA TRP A 11 -7.98 -0.11 -14.35
C TRP A 11 -7.05 -0.26 -13.12
N GLY A 12 -6.67 0.84 -12.47
CA GLY A 12 -5.83 0.83 -11.27
C GLY A 12 -4.34 1.02 -11.52
N ASP A 13 -3.90 1.06 -12.77
CA ASP A 13 -2.51 1.23 -13.21
C ASP A 13 -2.26 2.57 -13.94
N GLU A 14 -3.12 3.56 -13.73
CA GLU A 14 -3.11 4.87 -14.39
C GLU A 14 -1.88 5.73 -14.04
N GLY A 15 -1.01 5.24 -13.16
CA GLY A 15 0.19 5.97 -12.76
C GLY A 15 -0.04 6.99 -11.64
N LYS A 16 -1.05 6.78 -10.79
CA LYS A 16 -1.35 7.65 -9.62
C LYS A 16 -0.11 7.98 -8.79
N GLY A 17 0.77 7.01 -8.55
CA GLY A 17 2.00 7.22 -7.77
C GLY A 17 2.91 8.31 -8.33
N LYS A 18 3.02 8.42 -9.66
CA LYS A 18 3.81 9.48 -10.32
C LYS A 18 3.18 10.86 -10.12
N ILE A 19 1.85 10.95 -10.23
CA ILE A 19 1.13 12.21 -10.01
C ILE A 19 1.25 12.65 -8.55
N VAL A 20 1.11 11.70 -7.60
CA VAL A 20 1.32 11.99 -6.17
C VAL A 20 2.74 12.52 -5.93
N ASP A 21 3.76 11.92 -6.54
CA ASP A 21 5.15 12.38 -6.38
C ASP A 21 5.34 13.81 -6.89
N VAL A 22 4.80 14.14 -8.06
CA VAL A 22 4.82 15.49 -8.64
C VAL A 22 4.14 16.52 -7.72
N LEU A 23 3.00 16.16 -7.13
CA LEU A 23 2.23 17.04 -6.26
C LEU A 23 2.76 17.12 -4.82
N THR A 24 3.55 16.14 -4.38
CA THR A 24 4.07 16.05 -3.01
C THR A 24 4.71 17.34 -2.47
N PRO A 25 5.46 18.14 -3.25
CA PRO A 25 6.03 19.40 -2.74
C PRO A 25 4.99 20.38 -2.17
N GLU A 26 3.78 20.38 -2.69
CA GLU A 26 2.71 21.33 -2.35
C GLU A 26 1.91 20.93 -1.09
N TYR A 27 2.16 19.72 -0.54
CA TYR A 27 1.40 19.18 0.58
C TYR A 27 2.31 18.82 1.76
N ASP A 28 1.81 19.03 2.99
CA ASP A 28 2.53 18.66 4.21
C ASP A 28 2.34 17.17 4.56
N VAL A 29 1.21 16.61 4.18
CA VAL A 29 0.83 15.23 4.50
C VAL A 29 0.45 14.46 3.23
N ILE A 30 1.09 13.33 3.02
CA ILE A 30 0.79 12.41 1.93
C ILE A 30 0.16 11.15 2.51
N ALA A 31 -1.11 10.92 2.22
CA ALA A 31 -1.85 9.79 2.78
C ALA A 31 -2.30 8.81 1.71
N ARG A 32 -1.98 7.54 1.91
CA ARG A 32 -2.59 6.44 1.18
C ARG A 32 -3.79 5.94 1.97
N PHE A 33 -4.99 6.08 1.44
CA PHE A 33 -6.21 5.81 2.19
C PHE A 33 -6.82 4.42 1.91
N GLN A 34 -6.47 3.76 0.79
CA GLN A 34 -6.96 2.41 0.44
C GLN A 34 -6.01 1.66 -0.50
N GLY A 35 -6.39 0.43 -0.83
CA GLY A 35 -5.62 -0.47 -1.70
C GLY A 35 -4.63 -1.32 -0.92
N GLY A 36 -3.76 -2.00 -1.65
CA GLY A 36 -2.74 -2.90 -1.08
C GLY A 36 -1.51 -2.96 -1.97
N PRO A 37 -0.58 -3.91 -1.73
CA PRO A 37 0.67 -4.03 -2.47
C PRO A 37 0.51 -4.76 -3.82
N ASN A 38 -0.63 -4.62 -4.50
CA ASN A 38 -0.92 -5.30 -5.77
C ASN A 38 -0.09 -4.77 -6.94
N ALA A 39 0.20 -3.47 -6.97
CA ALA A 39 1.06 -2.85 -7.95
C ALA A 39 2.20 -2.08 -7.27
N GLY A 40 3.37 -2.04 -7.91
CA GLY A 40 4.45 -1.15 -7.53
C GLY A 40 4.42 0.11 -8.39
N HIS A 41 4.82 1.24 -7.82
CA HIS A 41 5.10 2.44 -8.59
C HIS A 41 6.59 2.76 -8.50
N THR A 42 7.18 2.98 -9.66
CA THR A 42 8.60 3.29 -9.77
C THR A 42 8.81 4.80 -9.70
N LEU A 43 9.69 5.21 -8.82
CA LEU A 43 10.19 6.57 -8.73
C LEU A 43 11.63 6.60 -9.23
N GLU A 44 11.97 7.63 -9.99
CA GLU A 44 13.32 7.87 -10.50
C GLU A 44 13.74 9.27 -10.10
N PHE A 45 14.77 9.39 -9.27
CA PHE A 45 15.35 10.65 -8.84
C PHE A 45 16.85 10.47 -8.53
N ASN A 46 17.68 11.46 -8.84
CA ASN A 46 19.12 11.44 -8.57
C ASN A 46 19.82 10.14 -8.98
N ASN A 47 19.49 9.58 -10.16
CA ASN A 47 19.97 8.29 -10.66
C ASN A 47 19.60 7.07 -9.80
N ILE A 48 18.69 7.22 -8.84
CA ILE A 48 18.13 6.13 -8.04
C ILE A 48 16.79 5.75 -8.65
N LYS A 49 16.63 4.46 -8.94
CA LYS A 49 15.34 3.87 -9.31
C LYS A 49 14.83 3.03 -8.14
N HIS A 50 13.70 3.41 -7.58
CA HIS A 50 13.11 2.73 -6.43
C HIS A 50 11.64 2.40 -6.69
N VAL A 51 11.22 1.22 -6.23
CA VAL A 51 9.82 0.77 -6.38
C VAL A 51 9.16 0.76 -5.01
N LEU A 52 8.10 1.55 -4.86
CA LEU A 52 7.22 1.53 -3.69
C LEU A 52 5.96 0.73 -3.98
N HIS A 53 5.47 0.00 -2.99
CA HIS A 53 4.24 -0.80 -3.07
C HIS A 53 3.14 -0.26 -2.16
N THR A 54 3.46 -0.03 -0.90
CA THR A 54 2.49 0.37 0.13
C THR A 54 2.79 1.77 0.67
N ILE A 55 4.06 2.11 0.80
CA ILE A 55 4.52 3.37 1.36
C ILE A 55 4.23 4.52 0.39
N PRO A 56 3.71 5.66 0.87
CA PRO A 56 3.49 6.85 0.03
C PRO A 56 4.81 7.42 -0.52
N SER A 57 4.78 8.01 -1.73
CA SER A 57 5.96 8.56 -2.40
C SER A 57 6.60 9.76 -1.68
N GLY A 58 5.86 10.43 -0.82
CA GLY A 58 6.40 11.50 0.04
C GLY A 58 7.49 11.06 1.00
N ILE A 59 7.72 9.75 1.16
CA ILE A 59 8.73 9.19 2.07
C ILE A 59 10.16 9.65 1.78
N PHE A 60 10.45 10.01 0.53
CA PHE A 60 11.76 10.53 0.11
C PHE A 60 12.00 12.00 0.50
N ARG A 61 11.04 12.65 1.15
CA ARG A 61 11.11 14.07 1.55
C ARG A 61 11.02 14.16 3.08
N GLU A 62 12.10 14.56 3.73
CA GLU A 62 12.23 14.59 5.19
C GLU A 62 11.17 15.45 5.90
N ASN A 63 10.70 16.51 5.23
CA ASN A 63 9.73 17.45 5.78
C ASN A 63 8.26 17.07 5.52
N LYS A 64 7.99 15.88 4.98
CA LYS A 64 6.63 15.41 4.66
C LYS A 64 6.20 14.29 5.60
N ILE A 65 4.97 14.36 6.09
CA ILE A 65 4.34 13.31 6.86
C ILE A 65 3.69 12.32 5.89
N ASN A 66 4.00 11.04 6.05
CA ASN A 66 3.45 9.97 5.23
C ASN A 66 2.54 9.09 6.07
N ILE A 67 1.32 8.85 5.60
CA ILE A 67 0.32 8.09 6.35
C ILE A 67 -0.18 6.90 5.52
N ILE A 68 -0.14 5.71 6.11
CA ILE A 68 -0.87 4.54 5.64
C ILE A 68 -2.16 4.45 6.45
N GLY A 69 -3.29 4.75 5.79
CA GLY A 69 -4.60 4.85 6.42
C GLY A 69 -5.25 3.49 6.69
N ASN A 70 -6.35 3.51 7.42
CA ASN A 70 -7.09 2.32 7.84
C ASN A 70 -7.76 1.56 6.70
N GLY A 71 -7.96 2.17 5.54
CA GLY A 71 -8.49 1.52 4.33
C GLY A 71 -7.47 0.68 3.59
N VAL A 72 -6.17 0.82 3.89
CA VAL A 72 -5.11 0.02 3.26
C VAL A 72 -5.07 -1.38 3.85
N VAL A 73 -4.74 -2.36 3.00
CA VAL A 73 -4.40 -3.72 3.41
C VAL A 73 -2.91 -3.95 3.21
N ILE A 74 -2.22 -4.40 4.25
CA ILE A 74 -0.75 -4.47 4.32
C ILE A 74 -0.31 -5.93 4.30
N ASP A 75 0.57 -6.27 3.38
CA ASP A 75 1.31 -7.52 3.43
C ASP A 75 2.57 -7.30 4.28
N PRO A 76 2.71 -7.94 5.44
CA PRO A 76 3.82 -7.68 6.36
C PRO A 76 5.18 -8.01 5.75
N ILE A 77 5.25 -9.05 4.89
CA ILE A 77 6.49 -9.47 4.24
C ILE A 77 6.92 -8.46 3.18
N VAL A 78 5.97 -8.02 2.35
CA VAL A 78 6.25 -7.00 1.33
C VAL A 78 6.62 -5.68 1.99
N PHE A 79 5.88 -5.29 3.04
CA PHE A 79 6.12 -4.06 3.76
C PHE A 79 7.49 -4.04 4.45
N LYS A 80 7.90 -5.15 5.09
CA LYS A 80 9.24 -5.29 5.66
C LYS A 80 10.34 -5.11 4.62
N LYS A 81 10.21 -5.78 3.46
CA LYS A 81 11.17 -5.65 2.36
C LYS A 81 11.26 -4.21 1.83
N GLU A 82 10.13 -3.53 1.76
CA GLU A 82 10.04 -2.13 1.31
C GLU A 82 10.79 -1.21 2.29
N ILE A 83 10.60 -1.39 3.60
CA ILE A 83 11.34 -0.68 4.65
C ILE A 83 12.85 -0.94 4.57
N GLU A 84 13.24 -2.20 4.47
CA GLU A 84 14.66 -2.58 4.35
C GLU A 84 15.33 -1.98 3.11
N SER A 85 14.58 -1.91 2.00
CA SER A 85 15.05 -1.31 0.76
C SER A 85 15.24 0.20 0.89
N LEU A 86 14.33 0.90 1.56
CA LEU A 86 14.46 2.33 1.85
C LEU A 86 15.64 2.62 2.77
N SER A 87 15.83 1.81 3.81
CA SER A 87 16.97 1.94 4.73
C SER A 87 18.32 1.79 4.03
N LYS A 88 18.44 0.88 3.05
CA LYS A 88 19.68 0.68 2.25
C LYS A 88 20.09 1.90 1.44
N ILE A 89 19.15 2.76 1.08
CA ILE A 89 19.40 4.01 0.36
C ILE A 89 19.42 5.24 1.29
N GLY A 90 19.48 5.02 2.61
CA GLY A 90 19.64 6.07 3.61
C GLY A 90 18.34 6.79 4.00
N VAL A 91 17.16 6.26 3.63
CA VAL A 91 15.88 6.85 4.03
C VAL A 91 15.46 6.34 5.40
N ASP A 92 15.42 7.24 6.39
CA ASP A 92 14.92 6.95 7.74
C ASP A 92 13.41 7.21 7.82
N ILE A 93 12.63 6.15 7.80
CA ILE A 93 11.17 6.21 7.85
C ILE A 93 10.60 6.46 9.25
N SER A 94 11.41 6.31 10.30
CA SER A 94 10.93 6.33 11.70
C SER A 94 10.31 7.66 12.11
N LYS A 95 10.72 8.74 11.45
CA LYS A 95 10.32 10.12 11.76
C LYS A 95 9.08 10.58 11.02
N ASN A 96 8.82 10.02 9.84
CA ASN A 96 7.84 10.58 8.92
C ASN A 96 6.86 9.56 8.32
N LEU A 97 6.91 8.28 8.71
CA LEU A 97 5.94 7.26 8.30
C LEU A 97 5.04 6.86 9.48
N PHE A 98 3.75 7.01 9.30
CA PHE A 98 2.73 6.62 10.27
C PHE A 98 1.80 5.58 9.67
N VAL A 99 1.54 4.50 10.41
CA VAL A 99 0.65 3.41 9.99
C VAL A 99 -0.54 3.34 10.93
N SER A 100 -1.74 3.35 10.35
CA SER A 100 -2.96 3.20 11.14
C SER A 100 -3.01 1.84 11.83
N LYS A 101 -3.22 1.82 13.14
CA LYS A 101 -3.49 0.59 13.90
C LYS A 101 -4.71 -0.18 13.38
N LYS A 102 -5.63 0.48 12.66
CA LYS A 102 -6.83 -0.11 12.07
C LYS A 102 -6.62 -0.62 10.63
N ALA A 103 -5.43 -0.48 10.04
CA ALA A 103 -5.11 -1.11 8.77
C ALA A 103 -5.07 -2.64 8.94
N HIS A 104 -5.59 -3.38 7.94
CA HIS A 104 -5.69 -4.84 8.00
C HIS A 104 -4.46 -5.51 7.39
N LEU A 105 -4.16 -6.70 7.90
CA LEU A 105 -3.03 -7.49 7.47
C LEU A 105 -3.45 -8.55 6.45
N ILE A 106 -2.68 -8.67 5.38
CA ILE A 106 -2.80 -9.77 4.43
C ILE A 106 -2.05 -10.96 5.02
N LEU A 107 -2.80 -12.02 5.31
CA LEU A 107 -2.26 -13.28 5.83
C LEU A 107 -1.94 -14.26 4.69
N PRO A 108 -1.08 -15.27 4.91
CA PRO A 108 -0.83 -16.31 3.92
C PRO A 108 -2.10 -17.03 3.46
N THR A 109 -3.07 -17.23 4.37
CA THR A 109 -4.39 -17.80 4.08
C THR A 109 -5.17 -16.99 3.05
N HIS A 110 -5.10 -15.67 3.07
CA HIS A 110 -5.76 -14.82 2.07
C HIS A 110 -5.22 -15.06 0.66
N ARG A 111 -3.93 -15.32 0.52
CA ARG A 111 -3.33 -15.64 -0.79
C ARG A 111 -3.80 -16.98 -1.32
N ILE A 112 -3.94 -17.98 -0.43
CA ILE A 112 -4.47 -19.30 -0.79
C ILE A 112 -5.94 -19.17 -1.22
N LEU A 113 -6.75 -18.43 -0.47
CA LEU A 113 -8.15 -18.18 -0.79
C LEU A 113 -8.32 -17.40 -2.11
N ASP A 114 -7.45 -16.43 -2.38
CA ASP A 114 -7.46 -15.67 -3.63
C ASP A 114 -7.17 -16.59 -4.82
N ALA A 115 -6.13 -17.43 -4.72
CA ALA A 115 -5.78 -18.40 -5.76
C ALA A 115 -6.89 -19.42 -5.98
N ALA A 116 -7.45 -20.00 -4.91
CA ALA A 116 -8.54 -20.96 -5.01
C ALA A 116 -9.82 -20.34 -5.62
N SER A 117 -10.17 -19.13 -5.20
CA SER A 117 -11.32 -18.40 -5.73
C SER A 117 -11.17 -18.09 -7.23
N GLU A 118 -9.97 -17.68 -7.64
CA GLU A 118 -9.70 -17.40 -9.05
C GLU A 118 -9.71 -18.67 -9.89
N GLN A 119 -9.21 -19.78 -9.36
CA GLN A 119 -9.22 -21.08 -10.03
C GLN A 119 -10.64 -21.62 -10.22
N LEU A 120 -11.54 -21.44 -9.23
CA LEU A 120 -12.93 -21.87 -9.30
C LEU A 120 -13.76 -21.12 -10.35
N LYS A 121 -13.35 -19.90 -10.73
CA LYS A 121 -14.04 -19.10 -11.76
C LYS A 121 -13.85 -19.64 -13.18
N GLY A 122 -12.92 -20.53 -13.44
CA GLY A 122 -12.70 -21.13 -14.75
C GLY A 122 -12.51 -20.06 -15.84
N GLU A 123 -13.42 -20.03 -16.82
CA GLU A 123 -13.37 -19.08 -17.93
C GLU A 123 -13.75 -17.64 -17.53
N THR A 124 -14.40 -17.44 -16.38
CA THR A 124 -14.80 -16.13 -15.86
C THR A 124 -13.77 -15.49 -14.93
N LYS A 125 -12.50 -15.90 -15.05
CA LYS A 125 -11.41 -15.33 -14.26
C LYS A 125 -11.30 -13.83 -14.44
N ILE A 126 -11.12 -13.11 -13.32
CA ILE A 126 -10.94 -11.66 -13.32
C ILE A 126 -9.47 -11.28 -13.60
N GLY A 127 -8.54 -12.22 -13.45
CA GLY A 127 -7.10 -11.94 -13.54
C GLY A 127 -6.54 -11.32 -12.26
N SER A 128 -6.95 -11.87 -11.10
CA SER A 128 -6.43 -11.44 -9.79
C SER A 128 -4.90 -11.53 -9.76
N THR A 129 -4.27 -10.58 -9.04
CA THR A 129 -2.82 -10.60 -8.79
C THR A 129 -2.40 -11.69 -7.80
N LEU A 130 -3.32 -12.48 -7.27
CA LEU A 130 -3.14 -13.58 -6.32
C LEU A 130 -2.39 -13.15 -5.03
N LYS A 131 -2.51 -11.90 -4.67
CA LYS A 131 -1.86 -11.32 -3.48
C LYS A 131 -2.75 -11.27 -2.24
N GLY A 132 -3.95 -11.84 -2.31
CA GLY A 132 -4.87 -11.94 -1.18
C GLY A 132 -5.62 -10.65 -0.87
N ILE A 133 -5.60 -9.65 -1.75
CA ILE A 133 -6.23 -8.34 -1.52
C ILE A 133 -7.75 -8.49 -1.32
N GLY A 134 -8.42 -9.18 -2.24
CA GLY A 134 -9.86 -9.39 -2.19
C GLY A 134 -10.33 -10.11 -0.92
N PRO A 135 -9.77 -11.28 -0.58
CA PRO A 135 -10.09 -11.98 0.67
C PRO A 135 -9.84 -11.13 1.92
N THR A 136 -8.73 -10.38 1.99
CA THR A 136 -8.46 -9.48 3.12
C THR A 136 -9.53 -8.38 3.26
N TYR A 137 -10.03 -7.83 2.15
CA TYR A 137 -11.14 -6.87 2.21
C TYR A 137 -12.46 -7.52 2.63
N LYS A 138 -12.71 -8.79 2.27
CA LYS A 138 -13.87 -9.54 2.78
C LYS A 138 -13.82 -9.65 4.30
N ASP A 139 -12.70 -10.08 4.85
CA ASP A 139 -12.51 -10.21 6.31
C ASP A 139 -12.58 -8.84 7.01
N LYS A 140 -12.04 -7.79 6.38
CA LYS A 140 -12.16 -6.43 6.89
C LYS A 140 -13.61 -5.98 7.04
N ILE A 141 -14.44 -6.21 6.04
CA ILE A 141 -15.86 -5.83 6.06
C ILE A 141 -16.65 -6.77 6.96
N GLY A 142 -16.31 -8.08 6.95
CA GLY A 142 -16.87 -9.10 7.85
C GLY A 142 -16.50 -8.91 9.33
N ARG A 143 -15.52 -8.01 9.62
CA ARG A 143 -14.99 -7.76 10.98
C ARG A 143 -14.24 -8.95 11.58
N GLU A 144 -13.66 -9.80 10.74
CA GLU A 144 -12.90 -11.00 11.12
C GLU A 144 -11.39 -10.83 10.88
N GLY A 145 -10.99 -9.75 10.19
CA GLY A 145 -9.62 -9.54 9.77
C GLY A 145 -8.70 -9.05 10.89
N LEU A 146 -7.46 -9.52 10.88
CA LEU A 146 -6.39 -9.08 11.77
C LEU A 146 -5.88 -7.69 11.36
N ARG A 147 -5.68 -6.81 12.34
CA ARG A 147 -5.22 -5.43 12.16
C ARG A 147 -3.80 -5.24 12.66
N VAL A 148 -3.14 -4.18 12.19
CA VAL A 148 -1.80 -3.80 12.67
C VAL A 148 -1.78 -3.62 14.20
N GLY A 149 -2.83 -3.01 14.76
CA GLY A 149 -2.92 -2.81 16.21
C GLY A 149 -3.01 -4.09 17.02
N ASP A 150 -3.49 -5.18 16.43
CA ASP A 150 -3.65 -6.47 17.12
C ASP A 150 -2.29 -7.21 17.29
N LEU A 151 -1.22 -6.74 16.62
CA LEU A 151 0.15 -7.27 16.77
C LEU A 151 0.86 -6.75 18.04
N ILE A 152 0.29 -5.77 18.73
CA ILE A 152 0.94 -5.08 19.86
C ILE A 152 0.57 -5.73 21.20
N HIS A 153 -0.29 -6.74 21.15
CA HIS A 153 -0.83 -7.44 22.34
C HIS A 153 -0.40 -8.89 22.39
#